data_b2b371e28e6a8480bebc12a8a6842cce
#
_entry.id   b2b371e28e6a8480bebc12a8a6842cce
#
_cell.length_a   1.000
_cell.length_b   1.000
_cell.length_c   1.000
_cell.angle_alpha   90.00
_cell.angle_beta   90.00
_cell.angle_gamma   90.00
#
_symmetry.space_group_name_H-M   'P 1'
#
loop_
_entity.id
_entity.type
_entity.pdbx_description
1 polymer ?
#
loop_
_entity_poly.entity_id
_entity_poly.type
_entity_poly.pdbx_seq_one_letter_code
_entity_poly.pdbx_strand_id
1 'polypeptide(L)'
;MRLGFIGCGNMAGAIIAGIIKKGLVSPDEIYGSNSTLEHANTTHERLGIQTTTDNTLVAGESDIVFLCVKPQQYEAVIDQIKDHLHERQILVSIAPGKTLAWLGEKIGHPQKIVRVMPNTPALVGEGTTAFCPGDLVSPEEAKIVKELLESFGLAIELAEPLMDAASAVGGSAPAFVYMFIEALADGGVAEGLPRAQAQMIAAQTVLGSAKMMLETGEHPGKLKDQVCSPGGSTIASVETLEEWSFRGTTTRAVRATVAKARSL
;
A
#
# COMPACT_ATOMS: atom_id res chain seq x y z
N MET A 1 -21.14 8.87 -6.34
CA MET A 1 -19.73 9.33 -6.40
C MET A 1 -19.00 8.43 -7.39
N ARG A 2 -18.47 9.00 -8.45
CA ARG A 2 -17.77 8.26 -9.50
C ARG A 2 -16.28 8.20 -9.22
N LEU A 3 -15.70 7.01 -9.31
CA LEU A 3 -14.27 6.79 -9.14
C LEU A 3 -13.60 6.46 -10.47
N GLY A 4 -12.47 7.09 -10.74
CA GLY A 4 -11.63 6.82 -11.91
C GLY A 4 -10.32 6.16 -11.52
N PHE A 5 -9.90 5.16 -12.28
CA PHE A 5 -8.62 4.49 -12.10
C PHE A 5 -7.84 4.49 -13.42
N ILE A 6 -6.75 5.24 -13.47
CA ILE A 6 -5.88 5.29 -14.63
C ILE A 6 -4.72 4.31 -14.42
N GLY A 7 -4.74 3.22 -15.18
CA GLY A 7 -3.80 2.10 -15.03
C GLY A 7 -4.31 0.99 -14.10
N CYS A 8 -5.26 0.18 -14.56
CA CYS A 8 -5.86 -0.91 -13.78
C CYS A 8 -4.96 -2.15 -13.69
N GLY A 9 -3.77 -1.99 -13.07
CA GLY A 9 -2.88 -3.09 -12.71
C GLY A 9 -3.25 -3.78 -11.38
N ASN A 10 -2.29 -4.51 -10.79
CA ASN A 10 -2.51 -5.26 -9.54
C ASN A 10 -2.96 -4.37 -8.37
N MET A 11 -2.28 -3.22 -8.17
CA MET A 11 -2.61 -2.33 -7.05
C MET A 11 -3.99 -1.69 -7.23
N ALA A 12 -4.28 -1.13 -8.41
CA ALA A 12 -5.62 -0.60 -8.70
C ALA A 12 -6.69 -1.69 -8.52
N GLY A 13 -6.43 -2.91 -8.99
CA GLY A 13 -7.33 -4.04 -8.80
C GLY A 13 -7.60 -4.37 -7.33
N ALA A 14 -6.59 -4.30 -6.47
CA ALA A 14 -6.75 -4.50 -5.02
C ALA A 14 -7.62 -3.41 -4.38
N ILE A 15 -7.36 -2.15 -4.72
CA ILE A 15 -8.12 -0.99 -4.25
C ILE A 15 -9.59 -1.11 -4.67
N ILE A 16 -9.84 -1.33 -5.97
CA ILE A 16 -11.19 -1.46 -6.54
C ILE A 16 -11.94 -2.62 -5.87
N ALA A 17 -11.31 -3.79 -5.77
CA ALA A 17 -11.93 -4.95 -5.14
C ALA A 17 -12.29 -4.70 -3.66
N GLY A 18 -11.44 -4.00 -2.92
CA GLY A 18 -11.70 -3.59 -1.54
C GLY A 18 -12.91 -2.66 -1.44
N ILE A 19 -12.98 -1.63 -2.28
CA ILE A 19 -14.06 -0.65 -2.34
C ILE A 19 -15.40 -1.34 -2.64
N ILE A 20 -15.42 -2.21 -3.65
CA ILE A 20 -16.64 -2.97 -4.05
C ILE A 20 -17.05 -3.92 -2.91
N LYS A 21 -16.11 -4.66 -2.33
CA LYS A 21 -16.38 -5.62 -1.24
C LYS A 21 -16.99 -4.95 -0.02
N LYS A 22 -16.57 -3.70 0.28
CA LYS A 22 -17.15 -2.90 1.38
C LYS A 22 -18.46 -2.18 1.00
N GLY A 23 -18.85 -2.22 -0.26
CA GLY A 23 -20.08 -1.57 -0.74
C GLY A 23 -20.01 -0.04 -0.69
N LEU A 24 -18.82 0.55 -0.75
CA LEU A 24 -18.64 2.01 -0.70
C LEU A 24 -19.07 2.68 -2.00
N VAL A 25 -18.81 2.03 -3.14
CA VAL A 25 -19.19 2.50 -4.47
C VAL A 25 -19.62 1.29 -5.31
N SER A 26 -20.69 1.47 -6.09
CA SER A 26 -21.15 0.43 -7.04
C SER A 26 -20.15 0.24 -8.18
N PRO A 27 -19.93 -1.00 -8.68
CA PRO A 27 -19.08 -1.23 -9.84
C PRO A 27 -19.43 -0.36 -11.06
N ASP A 28 -20.71 -0.04 -11.27
CA ASP A 28 -21.19 0.80 -12.37
C ASP A 28 -20.73 2.26 -12.27
N GLU A 29 -20.35 2.72 -11.08
CA GLU A 29 -19.81 4.05 -10.82
C GLU A 29 -18.28 4.10 -10.84
N ILE A 30 -17.60 2.99 -11.17
CA ILE A 30 -16.14 2.92 -11.23
C ILE A 30 -15.69 2.79 -12.68
N TYR A 31 -14.82 3.70 -13.10
CA TYR A 31 -14.23 3.77 -14.43
C TYR A 31 -12.76 3.41 -14.36
N GLY A 32 -12.30 2.51 -15.22
CA GLY A 32 -10.91 2.10 -15.29
C GLY A 32 -10.31 2.24 -16.69
N SER A 33 -9.07 2.69 -16.81
CA SER A 33 -8.37 2.64 -18.07
C SER A 33 -7.16 1.71 -18.05
N ASN A 34 -6.92 1.10 -19.21
CA ASN A 34 -5.75 0.26 -19.48
C ASN A 34 -5.14 0.66 -20.83
N SER A 35 -3.85 0.35 -21.02
CA SER A 35 -3.13 0.70 -22.25
C SER A 35 -3.59 -0.09 -23.50
N THR A 36 -4.28 -1.22 -23.32
CA THR A 36 -4.80 -2.05 -24.40
C THR A 36 -6.24 -2.48 -24.13
N LEU A 37 -6.99 -2.71 -25.20
CA LEU A 37 -8.38 -3.21 -25.11
C LEU A 37 -8.46 -4.59 -24.43
N GLU A 38 -7.48 -5.45 -24.67
CA GLU A 38 -7.39 -6.78 -24.03
C GLU A 38 -7.31 -6.66 -22.52
N HIS A 39 -6.42 -5.79 -21.99
CA HIS A 39 -6.32 -5.55 -20.55
C HIS A 39 -7.57 -4.86 -19.99
N ALA A 40 -8.22 -3.98 -20.74
CA ALA A 40 -9.47 -3.35 -20.34
C ALA A 40 -10.58 -4.39 -20.19
N ASN A 41 -10.74 -5.29 -21.17
CA ASN A 41 -11.70 -6.38 -21.11
C ASN A 41 -11.44 -7.33 -19.93
N THR A 42 -10.20 -7.75 -19.74
CA THR A 42 -9.80 -8.59 -18.59
C THR A 42 -10.13 -7.90 -17.24
N THR A 43 -9.95 -6.60 -17.17
CA THR A 43 -10.29 -5.81 -15.97
C THR A 43 -11.79 -5.76 -15.74
N HIS A 44 -12.57 -5.54 -16.80
CA HIS A 44 -14.03 -5.58 -16.76
C HIS A 44 -14.56 -6.93 -16.27
N GLU A 45 -14.11 -8.03 -16.89
CA GLU A 45 -14.52 -9.40 -16.54
C GLU A 45 -14.21 -9.73 -15.07
N ARG A 46 -13.06 -9.27 -14.56
CA ARG A 46 -12.61 -9.55 -13.19
C ARG A 46 -13.32 -8.72 -12.13
N LEU A 47 -13.59 -7.45 -12.40
CA LEU A 47 -14.04 -6.48 -11.40
C LEU A 47 -15.46 -5.95 -11.63
N GLY A 48 -16.04 -6.17 -12.81
CA GLY A 48 -17.38 -5.70 -13.16
C GLY A 48 -17.51 -4.19 -13.36
N ILE A 49 -16.40 -3.45 -13.44
CA ILE A 49 -16.37 -2.00 -13.60
C ILE A 49 -16.45 -1.57 -15.06
N GLN A 50 -16.73 -0.29 -15.31
CA GLN A 50 -16.63 0.31 -16.64
C GLN A 50 -15.18 0.45 -17.06
N THR A 51 -14.81 -0.01 -18.27
CA THR A 51 -13.40 0.02 -18.72
C THR A 51 -13.23 0.65 -20.10
N THR A 52 -12.10 1.30 -20.32
CA THR A 52 -11.74 1.97 -21.56
C THR A 52 -10.22 1.95 -21.78
N THR A 53 -9.76 2.35 -22.96
CA THR A 53 -8.35 2.68 -23.24
C THR A 53 -8.09 4.18 -23.23
N ASP A 54 -9.10 5.00 -22.97
CA ASP A 54 -9.03 6.46 -22.98
C ASP A 54 -8.91 7.02 -21.55
N ASN A 55 -7.72 7.53 -21.20
CA ASN A 55 -7.47 8.15 -19.91
C ASN A 55 -8.26 9.45 -19.70
N THR A 56 -8.55 10.18 -20.78
CA THR A 56 -9.25 11.48 -20.71
C THR A 56 -10.71 11.32 -20.34
N LEU A 57 -11.34 10.27 -20.83
CA LEU A 57 -12.70 9.89 -20.43
C LEU A 57 -12.77 9.57 -18.93
N VAL A 58 -11.81 8.77 -18.42
CA VAL A 58 -11.76 8.43 -16.99
C VAL A 58 -11.54 9.69 -16.15
N ALA A 59 -10.64 10.58 -16.57
CA ALA A 59 -10.37 11.84 -15.88
C ALA A 59 -11.60 12.77 -15.86
N GLY A 60 -12.30 12.92 -16.99
CA GLY A 60 -13.43 13.84 -17.12
C GLY A 60 -14.72 13.40 -16.41
N GLU A 61 -14.93 12.08 -16.25
CA GLU A 61 -16.18 11.52 -15.73
C GLU A 61 -16.15 11.19 -14.23
N SER A 62 -15.01 11.34 -13.55
CA SER A 62 -14.82 10.88 -12.17
C SER A 62 -14.76 12.03 -11.16
N ASP A 63 -15.26 11.83 -9.95
CA ASP A 63 -15.12 12.77 -8.82
C ASP A 63 -13.76 12.62 -8.15
N ILE A 64 -13.23 11.37 -8.08
CA ILE A 64 -11.91 11.04 -7.54
C ILE A 64 -11.17 10.18 -8.57
N VAL A 65 -9.97 10.61 -8.96
CA VAL A 65 -9.14 9.96 -9.97
C VAL A 65 -7.89 9.38 -9.32
N PHE A 66 -7.73 8.07 -9.38
CA PHE A 66 -6.54 7.35 -8.93
C PHE A 66 -5.54 7.19 -10.09
N LEU A 67 -4.35 7.77 -9.96
CA LEU A 67 -3.23 7.53 -10.87
C LEU A 67 -2.46 6.28 -10.40
N CYS A 68 -2.67 5.18 -11.10
CA CYS A 68 -2.13 3.86 -10.73
C CYS A 68 -1.14 3.31 -11.76
N VAL A 69 -0.69 4.12 -12.71
CA VAL A 69 0.34 3.75 -13.70
C VAL A 69 1.73 3.68 -13.05
N LYS A 70 2.69 3.10 -13.76
CA LYS A 70 4.08 3.08 -13.29
C LYS A 70 4.66 4.49 -13.19
N PRO A 71 5.58 4.78 -12.23
CA PRO A 71 6.14 6.11 -12.03
C PRO A 71 6.73 6.76 -13.28
N GLN A 72 7.31 5.95 -14.19
CA GLN A 72 7.88 6.40 -15.44
C GLN A 72 6.85 6.91 -16.46
N GLN A 73 5.59 6.51 -16.30
CA GLN A 73 4.49 6.90 -17.19
C GLN A 73 3.73 8.14 -16.70
N TYR A 74 4.01 8.60 -15.45
CA TYR A 74 3.25 9.68 -14.83
C TYR A 74 3.22 10.95 -15.65
N GLU A 75 4.36 11.42 -16.12
CA GLU A 75 4.44 12.66 -16.89
C GLU A 75 3.60 12.61 -18.17
N ALA A 76 3.75 11.55 -18.95
CA ALA A 76 2.99 11.36 -20.18
C ALA A 76 1.47 11.21 -19.91
N VAL A 77 1.08 10.55 -18.82
CA VAL A 77 -0.33 10.39 -18.46
C VAL A 77 -0.91 11.71 -17.94
N ILE A 78 -0.18 12.46 -17.11
CA ILE A 78 -0.61 13.78 -16.63
C ILE A 78 -0.81 14.72 -17.82
N ASP A 79 0.11 14.74 -18.79
CA ASP A 79 -0.02 15.56 -20.00
C ASP A 79 -1.27 15.24 -20.83
N GLN A 80 -1.72 13.97 -20.83
CA GLN A 80 -2.97 13.57 -21.49
C GLN A 80 -4.22 14.06 -20.77
N ILE A 81 -4.22 14.07 -19.43
CA ILE A 81 -5.43 14.25 -18.63
C ILE A 81 -5.58 15.62 -18.00
N LYS A 82 -4.51 16.43 -17.85
CA LYS A 82 -4.52 17.70 -17.10
C LYS A 82 -5.61 18.68 -17.57
N ASP A 83 -5.86 18.77 -18.87
CA ASP A 83 -6.89 19.65 -19.44
C ASP A 83 -8.31 19.08 -19.31
N HIS A 84 -8.45 17.84 -18.84
CA HIS A 84 -9.72 17.15 -18.56
C HIS A 84 -10.02 17.04 -17.05
N LEU A 85 -9.08 17.45 -16.20
CA LEU A 85 -9.30 17.52 -14.75
C LEU A 85 -10.07 18.81 -14.40
N HIS A 86 -10.95 18.67 -13.40
CA HIS A 86 -11.74 19.80 -12.88
C HIS A 86 -11.30 20.14 -11.45
N GLU A 87 -11.30 21.41 -11.08
CA GLU A 87 -10.87 21.91 -9.75
C GLU A 87 -11.55 21.22 -8.57
N ARG A 88 -12.77 20.69 -8.78
CA ARG A 88 -13.52 19.98 -7.72
C ARG A 88 -13.07 18.53 -7.50
N GLN A 89 -12.39 17.95 -8.48
CA GLN A 89 -11.94 16.57 -8.42
C GLN A 89 -10.75 16.41 -7.48
N ILE A 90 -10.63 15.23 -6.91
CA ILE A 90 -9.47 14.83 -6.11
C ILE A 90 -8.61 13.89 -6.96
N LEU A 91 -7.37 14.25 -7.19
CA LEU A 91 -6.38 13.39 -7.81
C LEU A 91 -5.61 12.62 -6.73
N VAL A 92 -5.70 11.30 -6.75
CA VAL A 92 -5.00 10.41 -5.82
C VAL A 92 -3.82 9.77 -6.54
N SER A 93 -2.61 10.08 -6.11
CA SER A 93 -1.37 9.54 -6.68
C SER A 93 -0.80 8.43 -5.80
N ILE A 94 -0.56 7.24 -6.37
CA ILE A 94 0.04 6.11 -5.66
C ILE A 94 1.51 5.87 -6.04
N ALA A 95 2.16 6.78 -6.79
CA ALA A 95 3.53 6.57 -7.24
C ALA A 95 4.56 6.91 -6.16
N PRO A 96 5.55 6.03 -5.92
CA PRO A 96 6.70 6.38 -5.11
C PRO A 96 7.51 7.50 -5.76
N GLY A 97 8.09 8.38 -4.93
CA GLY A 97 8.97 9.47 -5.38
C GLY A 97 8.28 10.67 -6.03
N LYS A 98 6.95 10.64 -6.25
CA LYS A 98 6.20 11.77 -6.82
C LYS A 98 5.60 12.60 -5.69
N THR A 99 6.18 13.79 -5.43
CA THR A 99 5.74 14.71 -4.38
C THR A 99 4.49 15.51 -4.79
N LEU A 100 3.77 16.06 -3.81
CA LEU A 100 2.64 16.96 -4.04
C LEU A 100 3.07 18.17 -4.90
N ALA A 101 4.24 18.74 -4.61
CA ALA A 101 4.81 19.86 -5.38
C ALA A 101 5.08 19.46 -6.85
N TRP A 102 5.72 18.31 -7.07
CA TRP A 102 5.98 17.81 -8.42
C TRP A 102 4.69 17.56 -9.21
N LEU A 103 3.69 16.96 -8.56
CA LEU A 103 2.38 16.70 -9.18
C LEU A 103 1.68 18.01 -9.55
N GLY A 104 1.64 18.98 -8.63
CA GLY A 104 1.06 20.31 -8.88
C GLY A 104 1.75 21.07 -10.03
N GLU A 105 3.09 21.01 -10.10
CA GLU A 105 3.86 21.61 -11.20
C GLU A 105 3.50 20.96 -12.55
N LYS A 106 3.41 19.63 -12.62
CA LYS A 106 3.10 18.92 -13.86
C LYS A 106 1.67 19.13 -14.33
N ILE A 107 0.72 19.26 -13.41
CA ILE A 107 -0.68 19.57 -13.74
C ILE A 107 -0.81 21.01 -14.25
N GLY A 108 -0.11 21.97 -13.65
CA GLY A 108 -0.01 23.36 -14.11
C GLY A 108 -1.20 24.26 -13.78
N HIS A 109 -2.19 23.77 -13.05
CA HIS A 109 -3.32 24.54 -12.52
C HIS A 109 -3.68 24.05 -11.09
N PRO A 110 -4.46 24.82 -10.30
CA PRO A 110 -4.91 24.41 -8.98
C PRO A 110 -5.66 23.08 -9.04
N GLN A 111 -5.19 22.08 -8.32
CA GLN A 111 -5.79 20.75 -8.26
C GLN A 111 -5.72 20.20 -6.83
N LYS A 112 -6.79 19.59 -6.36
CA LYS A 112 -6.79 18.82 -5.11
C LYS A 112 -6.03 17.51 -5.33
N ILE A 113 -4.96 17.31 -4.58
CA ILE A 113 -4.07 16.15 -4.73
C ILE A 113 -3.93 15.45 -3.38
N VAL A 114 -4.04 14.13 -3.39
CA VAL A 114 -3.69 13.29 -2.25
C VAL A 114 -2.58 12.34 -2.68
N ARG A 115 -1.43 12.43 -2.01
CA ARG A 115 -0.34 11.46 -2.20
C ARG A 115 -0.59 10.25 -1.33
N VAL A 116 -0.50 9.06 -1.91
CA VAL A 116 -0.85 7.80 -1.23
C VAL A 116 0.24 6.77 -1.48
N MET A 117 0.56 5.97 -0.47
CA MET A 117 1.54 4.89 -0.57
C MET A 117 0.95 3.60 0.00
N PRO A 118 0.25 2.81 -0.83
CA PRO A 118 -0.26 1.50 -0.46
C PRO A 118 0.83 0.43 -0.57
N ASN A 119 0.54 -0.77 -0.06
CA ASN A 119 1.43 -1.93 -0.19
C ASN A 119 0.69 -3.17 -0.72
N THR A 120 1.45 -4.20 -1.10
CA THR A 120 0.92 -5.41 -1.74
C THR A 120 -0.04 -6.26 -0.88
N PRO A 121 0.03 -6.31 0.47
CA PRO A 121 -1.00 -6.99 1.28
C PRO A 121 -2.42 -6.43 1.12
N ALA A 122 -2.61 -5.28 0.48
CA ALA A 122 -3.90 -4.79 0.03
C ALA A 122 -4.68 -5.81 -0.82
N LEU A 123 -3.97 -6.69 -1.56
CA LEU A 123 -4.57 -7.77 -2.37
C LEU A 123 -5.41 -8.76 -1.54
N VAL A 124 -5.14 -8.87 -0.25
CA VAL A 124 -5.87 -9.72 0.69
C VAL A 124 -6.65 -8.91 1.73
N GLY A 125 -6.75 -7.60 1.56
CA GLY A 125 -7.49 -6.70 2.46
C GLY A 125 -6.73 -6.32 3.74
N GLU A 126 -5.44 -6.64 3.81
CA GLU A 126 -4.55 -6.38 4.96
C GLU A 126 -3.42 -5.39 4.58
N GLY A 127 -3.74 -4.44 3.71
CA GLY A 127 -2.80 -3.40 3.29
C GLY A 127 -2.50 -2.40 4.40
N THR A 128 -1.34 -1.75 4.28
CA THR A 128 -1.03 -0.52 5.02
C THR A 128 -0.83 0.59 4.00
N THR A 129 -1.55 1.68 4.19
CA THR A 129 -1.54 2.82 3.28
C THR A 129 -1.21 4.09 4.06
N ALA A 130 -0.06 4.69 3.79
CA ALA A 130 0.19 6.07 4.20
C ALA A 130 -0.41 7.03 3.18
N PHE A 131 -1.02 8.13 3.64
CA PHE A 131 -1.53 9.15 2.74
C PHE A 131 -1.26 10.55 3.29
N CYS A 132 -1.15 11.52 2.37
CA CYS A 132 -0.91 12.93 2.65
C CYS A 132 -1.81 13.77 1.75
N PRO A 133 -2.83 14.45 2.31
CA PRO A 133 -3.63 15.43 1.57
C PRO A 133 -2.78 16.69 1.27
N GLY A 134 -2.92 17.25 0.07
CA GLY A 134 -2.36 18.56 -0.27
C GLY A 134 -3.24 19.71 0.25
N ASP A 135 -2.71 20.93 0.23
CA ASP A 135 -3.30 22.12 0.87
C ASP A 135 -4.71 22.49 0.34
N LEU A 136 -5.07 22.07 -0.86
CA LEU A 136 -6.39 22.34 -1.46
C LEU A 136 -7.44 21.28 -1.10
N VAL A 137 -7.07 20.20 -0.41
CA VAL A 137 -7.99 19.13 0.02
C VAL A 137 -8.59 19.50 1.36
N SER A 138 -9.91 19.58 1.46
CA SER A 138 -10.58 19.86 2.73
C SER A 138 -10.50 18.65 3.68
N PRO A 139 -10.67 18.85 4.99
CA PRO A 139 -10.73 17.75 5.96
C PRO A 139 -11.82 16.71 5.65
N GLU A 140 -12.97 17.16 5.13
CA GLU A 140 -14.07 16.29 4.72
C GLU A 140 -13.69 15.42 3.52
N GLU A 141 -13.02 16.01 2.53
CA GLU A 141 -12.51 15.30 1.36
C GLU A 141 -11.41 14.31 1.73
N ALA A 142 -10.48 14.71 2.61
CA ALA A 142 -9.46 13.81 3.14
C ALA A 142 -10.07 12.59 3.86
N LYS A 143 -11.18 12.80 4.60
CA LYS A 143 -11.93 11.73 5.26
C LYS A 143 -12.56 10.77 4.24
N ILE A 144 -13.14 11.27 3.15
CA ILE A 144 -13.69 10.43 2.07
C ILE A 144 -12.58 9.56 1.46
N VAL A 145 -11.44 10.17 1.12
CA VAL A 145 -10.29 9.41 0.59
C VAL A 145 -9.81 8.37 1.60
N LYS A 146 -9.69 8.73 2.88
CA LYS A 146 -9.31 7.80 3.94
C LYS A 146 -10.26 6.59 4.02
N GLU A 147 -11.56 6.80 3.95
CA GLU A 147 -12.58 5.74 3.98
C GLU A 147 -12.42 4.78 2.79
N LEU A 148 -12.13 5.31 1.59
CA LEU A 148 -11.81 4.49 0.42
C LEU A 148 -10.54 3.68 0.65
N LEU A 149 -9.49 4.27 1.22
CA LEU A 149 -8.22 3.60 1.51
C LEU A 149 -8.37 2.52 2.60
N GLU A 150 -9.22 2.74 3.60
CA GLU A 150 -9.54 1.75 4.65
C GLU A 150 -10.34 0.55 4.13
N SER A 151 -10.78 0.57 2.89
CA SER A 151 -11.48 -0.57 2.28
C SER A 151 -10.58 -1.78 2.01
N PHE A 152 -9.27 -1.60 1.98
CA PHE A 152 -8.30 -2.67 1.69
C PHE A 152 -7.17 -2.77 2.74
N GLY A 153 -7.38 -2.19 3.95
CA GLY A 153 -6.45 -2.28 5.07
C GLY A 153 -6.46 -1.05 5.96
N LEU A 154 -5.35 -0.78 6.62
CA LEU A 154 -5.17 0.39 7.50
C LEU A 154 -4.74 1.61 6.69
N ALA A 155 -5.38 2.76 6.87
CA ALA A 155 -4.97 4.04 6.30
C ALA A 155 -4.48 5.01 7.39
N ILE A 156 -3.27 5.56 7.22
CA ILE A 156 -2.63 6.47 8.16
C ILE A 156 -2.30 7.79 7.46
N GLU A 157 -2.87 8.89 7.96
CA GLU A 157 -2.53 10.22 7.50
C GLU A 157 -1.19 10.68 8.08
N LEU A 158 -0.32 11.19 7.22
CA LEU A 158 1.02 11.66 7.60
C LEU A 158 1.35 12.97 6.86
N ALA A 159 2.20 13.78 7.48
CA ALA A 159 2.82 14.90 6.77
C ALA A 159 3.76 14.39 5.67
N GLU A 160 3.83 15.10 4.53
CA GLU A 160 4.58 14.66 3.35
C GLU A 160 6.05 14.27 3.61
N PRO A 161 6.83 14.98 4.44
CA PRO A 161 8.21 14.60 4.76
C PRO A 161 8.38 13.20 5.37
N LEU A 162 7.31 12.62 5.94
CA LEU A 162 7.30 11.30 6.54
C LEU A 162 6.93 10.17 5.56
N MET A 163 6.44 10.50 4.37
CA MET A 163 5.96 9.53 3.39
C MET A 163 7.04 8.55 2.92
N ASP A 164 8.30 8.98 2.80
CA ASP A 164 9.40 8.09 2.42
C ASP A 164 9.73 7.06 3.52
N ALA A 165 9.69 7.48 4.79
CA ALA A 165 9.86 6.58 5.93
C ALA A 165 8.68 5.58 6.02
N ALA A 166 7.46 6.05 5.85
CA ALA A 166 6.27 5.20 5.80
C ALA A 166 6.34 4.20 4.63
N SER A 167 6.81 4.63 3.46
CA SER A 167 7.05 3.75 2.30
C SER A 167 8.08 2.66 2.61
N ALA A 168 9.14 2.99 3.35
CA ALA A 168 10.14 2.00 3.73
C ALA A 168 9.58 0.95 4.71
N VAL A 169 8.81 1.39 5.70
CA VAL A 169 8.21 0.50 6.73
C VAL A 169 6.99 -0.25 6.20
N GLY A 170 6.12 0.38 5.42
CA GLY A 170 4.89 -0.22 4.90
C GLY A 170 5.08 -0.87 3.53
N GLY A 171 5.69 -0.14 2.58
CA GLY A 171 5.79 -0.56 1.17
C GLY A 171 6.86 -1.61 0.91
N SER A 172 8.04 -1.47 1.51
CA SER A 172 9.19 -2.38 1.26
C SER A 172 9.31 -3.51 2.27
N ALA A 173 8.89 -3.30 3.52
CA ALA A 173 9.03 -4.29 4.57
C ALA A 173 8.24 -5.60 4.37
N PRO A 174 7.19 -5.72 3.55
CA PRO A 174 6.65 -7.04 3.21
C PRO A 174 7.72 -8.03 2.69
N ALA A 175 8.72 -7.55 1.93
CA ALA A 175 9.85 -8.39 1.50
C ALA A 175 10.67 -8.91 2.69
N PHE A 176 10.90 -8.08 3.72
CA PHE A 176 11.65 -8.49 4.93
C PHE A 176 10.86 -9.52 5.74
N VAL A 177 9.53 -9.35 5.81
CA VAL A 177 8.63 -10.29 6.48
C VAL A 177 8.63 -11.63 5.77
N TYR A 178 8.61 -11.66 4.43
CA TYR A 178 8.70 -12.92 3.67
C TYR A 178 10.04 -13.63 3.90
N MET A 179 11.15 -12.90 3.93
CA MET A 179 12.46 -13.46 4.28
C MET A 179 12.48 -14.03 5.70
N PHE A 180 11.86 -13.37 6.65
CA PHE A 180 11.73 -13.85 8.03
C PHE A 180 10.88 -15.12 8.11
N ILE A 181 9.72 -15.17 7.44
CA ILE A 181 8.86 -16.36 7.37
C ILE A 181 9.62 -17.53 6.74
N GLU A 182 10.37 -17.29 5.66
CA GLU A 182 11.17 -18.30 4.98
C GLU A 182 12.27 -18.87 5.92
N ALA A 183 13.00 -17.99 6.62
CA ALA A 183 14.03 -18.40 7.57
C ALA A 183 13.45 -19.19 8.75
N LEU A 184 12.29 -18.81 9.30
CA LEU A 184 11.59 -19.59 10.33
C LEU A 184 11.21 -20.98 9.81
N ALA A 185 10.68 -21.06 8.58
CA ALA A 185 10.31 -22.33 7.97
C ALA A 185 11.54 -23.22 7.71
N ASP A 186 12.67 -22.64 7.28
CA ASP A 186 13.93 -23.36 7.08
C ASP A 186 14.47 -23.95 8.39
N GLY A 187 14.43 -23.18 9.48
CA GLY A 187 14.75 -23.66 10.81
C GLY A 187 13.88 -24.84 11.22
N GLY A 188 12.56 -24.74 10.99
CA GLY A 188 11.63 -25.84 11.25
C GLY A 188 11.92 -27.10 10.46
N VAL A 189 12.30 -26.94 9.19
CA VAL A 189 12.70 -28.08 8.33
C VAL A 189 13.99 -28.71 8.81
N ALA A 190 14.97 -27.92 9.25
CA ALA A 190 16.22 -28.42 9.83
C ALA A 190 15.97 -29.30 11.07
N GLU A 191 14.91 -29.00 11.82
CA GLU A 191 14.46 -29.75 12.99
C GLU A 191 13.41 -30.86 12.66
N GLY A 192 13.22 -31.17 11.37
CA GLY A 192 12.42 -32.30 10.90
C GLY A 192 10.97 -32.02 10.55
N LEU A 193 10.50 -30.76 10.55
CA LEU A 193 9.17 -30.44 10.07
C LEU A 193 9.09 -30.60 8.54
N PRO A 194 7.99 -31.17 8.00
CA PRO A 194 7.76 -31.13 6.57
C PRO A 194 7.60 -29.67 6.06
N ARG A 195 8.17 -29.37 4.90
CA ARG A 195 8.25 -28.01 4.34
C ARG A 195 6.91 -27.26 4.34
N ALA A 196 5.84 -27.89 3.89
CA ALA A 196 4.53 -27.26 3.80
C ALA A 196 3.98 -26.83 5.15
N GLN A 197 4.13 -27.70 6.17
CA GLN A 197 3.72 -27.40 7.55
C GLN A 197 4.59 -26.29 8.17
N ALA A 198 5.91 -26.35 7.96
CA ALA A 198 6.82 -25.33 8.47
C ALA A 198 6.48 -23.92 7.91
N GLN A 199 6.16 -23.80 6.62
CA GLN A 199 5.73 -22.55 6.01
C GLN A 199 4.40 -22.04 6.58
N MET A 200 3.40 -22.91 6.73
CA MET A 200 2.11 -22.52 7.30
C MET A 200 2.24 -22.05 8.75
N ILE A 201 3.00 -22.80 9.58
CA ILE A 201 3.24 -22.44 10.97
C ILE A 201 3.96 -21.09 11.08
N ALA A 202 5.03 -20.88 10.30
CA ALA A 202 5.78 -19.63 10.29
C ALA A 202 4.90 -18.42 9.87
N ALA A 203 4.14 -18.57 8.79
CA ALA A 203 3.25 -17.50 8.31
C ALA A 203 2.16 -17.17 9.33
N GLN A 204 1.51 -18.20 9.93
CA GLN A 204 0.46 -18.00 10.94
C GLN A 204 1.03 -17.39 12.23
N THR A 205 2.25 -17.73 12.62
CA THR A 205 2.92 -17.17 13.80
C THR A 205 3.16 -15.67 13.61
N VAL A 206 3.66 -15.25 12.44
CA VAL A 206 3.89 -13.82 12.13
C VAL A 206 2.58 -13.05 12.08
N LEU A 207 1.55 -13.59 11.42
CA LEU A 207 0.21 -13.00 11.36
C LEU A 207 -0.36 -12.81 12.78
N GLY A 208 -0.34 -13.86 13.61
CA GLY A 208 -0.89 -13.82 14.97
C GLY A 208 -0.14 -12.82 15.86
N SER A 209 1.18 -12.77 15.76
CA SER A 209 2.00 -11.83 16.54
C SER A 209 1.72 -10.37 16.16
N ALA A 210 1.61 -10.06 14.86
CA ALA A 210 1.24 -8.73 14.40
C ALA A 210 -0.18 -8.34 14.85
N LYS A 211 -1.13 -9.27 14.74
CA LYS A 211 -2.51 -9.07 15.16
C LYS A 211 -2.63 -8.81 16.65
N MET A 212 -1.92 -9.57 17.49
CA MET A 212 -1.85 -9.36 18.95
C MET A 212 -1.42 -7.93 19.27
N MET A 213 -0.36 -7.42 18.62
CA MET A 213 0.11 -6.05 18.85
C MET A 213 -0.94 -5.01 18.45
N LEU A 214 -1.59 -5.17 17.29
CA LEU A 214 -2.59 -4.21 16.78
C LEU A 214 -3.86 -4.19 17.65
N GLU A 215 -4.34 -5.35 18.11
CA GLU A 215 -5.56 -5.45 18.91
C GLU A 215 -5.37 -5.04 20.37
N THR A 216 -4.20 -5.36 20.95
CA THR A 216 -3.95 -5.03 22.36
C THR A 216 -3.37 -3.64 22.58
N GLY A 217 -2.72 -3.06 21.56
CA GLY A 217 -1.96 -1.80 21.68
C GLY A 217 -0.72 -1.92 22.57
N GLU A 218 -0.33 -3.14 22.97
CA GLU A 218 0.81 -3.36 23.87
C GLU A 218 2.14 -3.14 23.15
N HIS A 219 3.12 -2.65 23.89
CA HIS A 219 4.47 -2.48 23.38
C HIS A 219 5.08 -3.84 22.97
N PRO A 220 5.72 -3.97 21.79
CA PRO A 220 6.24 -5.26 21.30
C PRO A 220 7.26 -5.90 22.25
N GLY A 221 8.03 -5.11 23.00
CA GLY A 221 8.92 -5.61 24.06
C GLY A 221 8.18 -6.33 25.17
N LYS A 222 7.03 -5.78 25.61
CA LYS A 222 6.18 -6.43 26.63
C LYS A 222 5.60 -7.75 26.14
N LEU A 223 5.11 -7.78 24.89
CA LEU A 223 4.61 -9.01 24.28
C LEU A 223 5.71 -10.07 24.15
N LYS A 224 6.92 -9.66 23.76
CA LYS A 224 8.11 -10.54 23.73
C LYS A 224 8.39 -11.13 25.12
N ASP A 225 8.39 -10.30 26.17
CA ASP A 225 8.69 -10.75 27.53
C ASP A 225 7.67 -11.75 28.06
N GLN A 226 6.38 -11.64 27.68
CA GLN A 226 5.32 -12.58 28.05
C GLN A 226 5.55 -14.00 27.51
N VAL A 227 6.28 -14.16 26.39
CA VAL A 227 6.65 -15.48 25.83
C VAL A 227 8.02 -15.96 26.26
N CYS A 228 8.81 -15.15 26.98
CA CYS A 228 10.15 -15.49 27.46
C CYS A 228 10.14 -15.86 28.93
N SER A 229 9.93 -17.15 29.23
CA SER A 229 10.06 -17.64 30.60
C SER A 229 11.53 -17.66 31.06
N PRO A 230 11.83 -17.45 32.36
CA PRO A 230 13.18 -17.54 32.90
C PRO A 230 13.85 -18.88 32.59
N GLY A 231 15.03 -18.85 31.93
CA GLY A 231 15.76 -20.06 31.52
C GLY A 231 15.10 -20.91 30.43
N GLY A 232 14.02 -20.39 29.79
CA GLY A 232 13.27 -21.13 28.78
C GLY A 232 13.92 -21.11 27.40
N SER A 233 13.42 -21.92 26.46
CA SER A 233 13.90 -22.01 25.08
C SER A 233 13.74 -20.72 24.30
N THR A 234 12.65 -19.97 24.58
CA THR A 234 12.38 -18.71 23.86
C THR A 234 13.42 -17.64 24.16
N ILE A 235 13.84 -17.49 25.42
CA ILE A 235 14.88 -16.48 25.74
C ILE A 235 16.22 -16.85 25.11
N ALA A 236 16.60 -18.12 25.06
CA ALA A 236 17.83 -18.58 24.37
C ALA A 236 17.79 -18.27 22.86
N SER A 237 16.63 -18.44 22.23
CA SER A 237 16.44 -18.06 20.82
C SER A 237 16.56 -16.54 20.60
N VAL A 238 16.02 -15.72 21.52
CA VAL A 238 16.14 -14.26 21.48
C VAL A 238 17.62 -13.84 21.62
N GLU A 239 18.37 -14.45 22.54
CA GLU A 239 19.81 -14.18 22.67
C GLU A 239 20.56 -14.44 21.38
N THR A 240 20.31 -15.59 20.73
CA THR A 240 20.91 -15.90 19.42
C THR A 240 20.60 -14.83 18.36
N LEU A 241 19.34 -14.34 18.27
CA LEU A 241 18.98 -13.28 17.33
C LEU A 241 19.67 -11.94 17.64
N GLU A 242 19.86 -11.61 18.93
CA GLU A 242 20.57 -10.39 19.35
C GLU A 242 22.08 -10.50 19.07
N GLU A 243 22.74 -11.65 19.28
CA GLU A 243 24.14 -11.88 18.92
C GLU A 243 24.41 -11.57 17.45
N TRP A 244 23.50 -11.90 16.55
CA TRP A 244 23.60 -11.61 15.13
C TRP A 244 22.98 -10.27 14.72
N SER A 245 22.74 -9.38 15.70
CA SER A 245 22.28 -8.01 15.45
C SER A 245 20.98 -7.91 14.65
N PHE A 246 20.01 -8.79 14.90
CA PHE A 246 18.72 -8.81 14.19
C PHE A 246 18.07 -7.43 14.11
N ARG A 247 17.91 -6.75 15.27
CA ARG A 247 17.31 -5.41 15.34
C ARG A 247 18.11 -4.37 14.57
N GLY A 248 19.42 -4.36 14.77
CA GLY A 248 20.33 -3.43 14.08
C GLY A 248 20.29 -3.62 12.56
N THR A 249 20.25 -4.85 12.09
CA THR A 249 20.15 -5.17 10.65
C THR A 249 18.83 -4.72 10.07
N THR A 250 17.71 -4.99 10.75
CA THR A 250 16.38 -4.55 10.32
C THR A 250 16.28 -3.02 10.24
N THR A 251 16.80 -2.31 11.26
CA THR A 251 16.83 -0.84 11.25
C THR A 251 17.68 -0.28 10.09
N ARG A 252 18.84 -0.89 9.80
CA ARG A 252 19.66 -0.50 8.66
C ARG A 252 18.98 -0.75 7.33
N ALA A 253 18.23 -1.84 7.18
CA ALA A 253 17.46 -2.14 5.96
C ALA A 253 16.42 -1.05 5.67
N VAL A 254 15.66 -0.61 6.69
CA VAL A 254 14.70 0.51 6.56
C VAL A 254 15.43 1.80 6.12
N ARG A 255 16.55 2.15 6.76
CA ARG A 255 17.35 3.34 6.40
C ARG A 255 17.89 3.27 4.98
N ALA A 256 18.35 2.10 4.53
CA ALA A 256 18.82 1.90 3.16
C ALA A 256 17.70 2.13 2.13
N THR A 257 16.48 1.66 2.45
CA THR A 257 15.31 1.90 1.60
C THR A 257 14.99 3.39 1.48
N VAL A 258 14.97 4.13 2.59
CA VAL A 258 14.73 5.59 2.59
C VAL A 258 15.80 6.31 1.78
N ALA A 259 17.09 5.97 1.99
CA ALA A 259 18.19 6.58 1.26
C ALA A 259 18.06 6.35 -0.26
N LYS A 260 17.69 5.14 -0.66
CA LYS A 260 17.47 4.80 -2.07
C LYS A 260 16.27 5.54 -2.66
N ALA A 261 15.15 5.62 -1.94
CA ALA A 261 13.94 6.34 -2.38
C ALA A 261 14.21 7.83 -2.67
N ARG A 262 15.03 8.47 -1.82
CA ARG A 262 15.43 9.88 -1.99
C ARG A 262 16.41 10.12 -3.14
N SER A 263 17.01 9.08 -3.69
CA SER A 263 17.94 9.15 -4.84
C SER A 263 17.28 8.85 -6.18
N LEU A 264 15.98 8.55 -6.21
CA LEU A 264 15.17 8.31 -7.41
C LEU A 264 14.46 9.58 -7.88
#